data_5f1c5aed17b94a0a1c570d540039593f
#
_entry.id   5f1c5aed17b94a0a1c570d540039593f
#
_cell.length_a   1.000
_cell.length_b   1.000
_cell.length_c   1.000
_cell.angle_alpha   90.00
_cell.angle_beta   90.00
_cell.angle_gamma   90.00
#
_symmetry.space_group_name_H-M   'P 1'
#
loop_
_entity.id
_entity.type
_entity.pdbx_description
1 polymer ?
#
loop_
_entity_poly.entity_id
_entity_poly.type
_entity_poly.pdbx_seq_one_letter_code
_entity_poly.pdbx_strand_id
1 'polypeptide(L)'
;MKKIIMVSMLILTVLFAGCGKEKEVEELFKEPTAEEVQSIEERNKEKSEYIKEIIIKQLAELNYEITINPSVVSVTINNENETLKEEIEQQVEGKDFIKTRNDMAQWSGEVKEKVKKKYKEDITVYYYYSVGDYLYINSHDGFVTTTYLDYCR
;
A
#
# COMPACT_ATOMS: atom_id res chain seq x y z
N MET A 1 4.54 9.15 -33.09
CA MET A 1 5.36 9.83 -32.07
C MET A 1 5.67 8.83 -30.98
N LYS A 2 6.91 8.33 -30.93
CA LYS A 2 7.36 7.32 -29.96
C LYS A 2 7.64 8.01 -28.63
N LYS A 3 6.90 7.67 -27.56
CA LYS A 3 7.19 8.13 -26.21
C LYS A 3 8.36 7.29 -25.68
N ILE A 4 9.51 7.93 -25.54
CA ILE A 4 10.70 7.37 -24.89
C ILE A 4 10.44 7.43 -23.39
N ILE A 5 10.28 6.26 -22.77
CA ILE A 5 10.28 6.14 -21.33
C ILE A 5 11.74 6.19 -20.89
N MET A 6 12.15 7.34 -20.33
CA MET A 6 13.46 7.47 -19.67
C MET A 6 13.40 6.75 -18.33
N VAL A 7 13.93 5.53 -18.29
CA VAL A 7 14.27 4.87 -17.04
C VAL A 7 15.57 5.47 -16.54
N SER A 8 15.51 6.25 -15.47
CA SER A 8 16.70 6.80 -14.81
C SER A 8 17.49 5.66 -14.18
N MET A 9 18.53 5.21 -14.87
CA MET A 9 19.48 4.22 -14.39
C MET A 9 20.47 4.91 -13.44
N LEU A 10 20.27 4.75 -12.14
CA LEU A 10 21.27 5.17 -11.15
C LEU A 10 22.39 4.12 -11.15
N ILE A 11 23.44 4.39 -11.91
CA ILE A 11 24.64 3.56 -11.92
C ILE A 11 25.43 3.85 -10.64
N LEU A 12 25.31 2.96 -9.67
CA LEU A 12 26.20 2.93 -8.52
C LEU A 12 27.46 2.14 -8.92
N THR A 13 28.50 2.85 -9.37
CA THR A 13 29.80 2.27 -9.60
C THR A 13 30.47 1.91 -8.28
N VAL A 14 30.33 0.68 -7.85
CA VAL A 14 31.14 0.12 -6.78
C VAL A 14 32.39 -0.49 -7.42
N LEU A 15 33.52 0.21 -7.28
CA LEU A 15 34.84 -0.31 -7.63
C LEU A 15 35.21 -1.44 -6.65
N PHE A 16 34.97 -2.68 -7.03
CA PHE A 16 35.65 -3.83 -6.39
C PHE A 16 36.78 -4.30 -7.30
N ALA A 17 38.00 -3.93 -6.92
CA ALA A 17 39.18 -4.61 -7.39
C ALA A 17 39.27 -5.97 -6.68
N GLY A 18 38.99 -7.06 -7.40
CA GLY A 18 39.07 -8.42 -6.83
C GLY A 18 38.89 -9.46 -7.94
N CYS A 19 39.95 -10.11 -8.33
CA CYS A 19 40.07 -11.19 -9.29
C CYS A 19 38.90 -12.19 -9.36
N GLY A 20 38.42 -12.42 -10.59
CA GLY A 20 37.87 -13.71 -11.02
C GLY A 20 36.38 -13.90 -10.71
N LYS A 21 35.54 -13.55 -11.69
CA LYS A 21 34.25 -14.16 -12.05
C LYS A 21 33.42 -13.18 -12.92
N GLU A 22 33.89 -12.86 -14.09
CA GLU A 22 33.14 -12.04 -15.06
C GLU A 22 31.83 -12.69 -15.55
N LYS A 23 31.68 -14.01 -15.39
CA LYS A 23 30.50 -14.73 -15.90
C LYS A 23 29.23 -14.66 -15.00
N GLU A 24 29.37 -14.37 -13.71
CA GLU A 24 28.22 -14.29 -12.79
C GLU A 24 27.51 -12.92 -12.83
N VAL A 25 28.16 -11.90 -13.35
CA VAL A 25 27.62 -10.52 -13.37
C VAL A 25 26.72 -10.30 -14.60
N GLU A 26 26.98 -10.96 -15.73
CA GLU A 26 26.15 -10.82 -16.94
C GLU A 26 24.76 -11.47 -16.80
N GLU A 27 24.59 -12.50 -15.94
CA GLU A 27 23.27 -13.11 -15.69
C GLU A 27 22.34 -12.23 -14.83
N LEU A 28 22.90 -11.36 -13.99
CA LEU A 28 22.15 -10.47 -13.12
C LEU A 28 21.50 -9.28 -13.83
N PHE A 29 21.90 -8.99 -15.07
CA PHE A 29 21.43 -7.82 -15.84
C PHE A 29 20.74 -8.18 -17.17
N LYS A 30 20.27 -9.43 -17.31
CA LYS A 30 19.45 -9.76 -18.48
C LYS A 30 18.12 -9.00 -18.38
N GLU A 31 17.87 -8.18 -19.39
CA GLU A 31 16.53 -7.59 -19.56
C GLU A 31 15.50 -8.72 -19.67
N PRO A 32 14.36 -8.63 -18.94
CA PRO A 32 13.33 -9.66 -19.00
C PRO A 32 12.81 -9.78 -20.45
N THR A 33 12.57 -10.99 -20.87
CA THR A 33 11.98 -11.27 -22.18
C THR A 33 10.55 -10.74 -22.25
N ALA A 34 10.03 -10.54 -23.46
CA ALA A 34 8.64 -10.09 -23.64
C ALA A 34 7.63 -11.03 -23.00
N GLU A 35 7.90 -12.34 -22.98
CA GLU A 35 7.06 -13.35 -22.34
C GLU A 35 7.10 -13.24 -20.81
N GLU A 36 8.28 -12.98 -20.24
CA GLU A 36 8.42 -12.75 -18.78
C GLU A 36 7.72 -11.47 -18.35
N VAL A 37 7.84 -10.38 -19.12
CA VAL A 37 7.14 -9.12 -18.87
C VAL A 37 5.63 -9.33 -18.88
N GLN A 38 5.11 -10.02 -19.90
CA GLN A 38 3.67 -10.33 -20.00
C GLN A 38 3.20 -11.18 -18.81
N SER A 39 3.95 -12.18 -18.42
CA SER A 39 3.64 -13.03 -17.25
C SER A 39 3.59 -12.22 -15.95
N ILE A 40 4.50 -11.27 -15.75
CA ILE A 40 4.51 -10.37 -14.59
C ILE A 40 3.31 -9.43 -14.61
N GLU A 41 2.94 -8.88 -15.76
CA GLU A 41 1.79 -7.99 -15.90
C GLU A 41 0.47 -8.73 -15.60
N GLU A 42 0.28 -9.93 -16.14
CA GLU A 42 -0.90 -10.77 -15.88
C GLU A 42 -1.01 -11.11 -14.38
N ARG A 43 0.09 -11.50 -13.75
CA ARG A 43 0.14 -11.80 -12.31
C ARG A 43 -0.17 -10.56 -11.45
N ASN A 44 0.36 -9.40 -11.81
CA ASN A 44 0.07 -8.15 -11.11
C ASN A 44 -1.39 -7.74 -11.25
N LYS A 45 -1.99 -7.97 -12.42
CA LYS A 45 -3.41 -7.73 -12.65
C LYS A 45 -4.28 -8.65 -11.77
N GLU A 46 -4.01 -9.96 -11.76
CA GLU A 46 -4.73 -10.91 -10.91
C GLU A 46 -4.60 -10.56 -9.43
N LYS A 47 -3.40 -10.19 -8.98
CA LYS A 47 -3.15 -9.76 -7.60
C LYS A 47 -3.96 -8.50 -7.26
N SER A 48 -4.01 -7.53 -8.18
CA SER A 48 -4.77 -6.29 -7.98
C SER A 48 -6.27 -6.54 -7.85
N GLU A 49 -6.85 -7.40 -8.68
CA GLU A 49 -8.26 -7.78 -8.58
C GLU A 49 -8.55 -8.52 -7.25
N TYR A 50 -7.67 -9.43 -6.85
CA TYR A 50 -7.80 -10.12 -5.57
C TYR A 50 -7.77 -9.16 -4.37
N ILE A 51 -6.88 -8.17 -4.39
CA ILE A 51 -6.80 -7.13 -3.36
C ILE A 51 -8.11 -6.31 -3.33
N LYS A 52 -8.60 -5.87 -4.49
CA LYS A 52 -9.87 -5.15 -4.60
C LYS A 52 -11.03 -5.93 -4.00
N GLU A 53 -11.14 -7.23 -4.29
CA GLU A 53 -12.20 -8.07 -3.71
C GLU A 53 -12.18 -8.11 -2.18
N ILE A 54 -10.99 -8.13 -1.57
CA ILE A 54 -10.86 -8.09 -0.10
C ILE A 54 -11.35 -6.75 0.43
N ILE A 55 -10.87 -5.64 -0.18
CA ILE A 55 -11.20 -4.28 0.28
C ILE A 55 -12.69 -3.98 0.10
N ILE A 56 -13.29 -4.36 -1.03
CA ILE A 56 -14.73 -4.20 -1.26
C ILE A 56 -15.55 -4.90 -0.17
N LYS A 57 -15.15 -6.10 0.27
CA LYS A 57 -15.84 -6.82 1.34
C LYS A 57 -15.68 -6.16 2.71
N GLN A 58 -14.55 -5.50 2.96
CA GLN A 58 -14.28 -4.77 4.20
C GLN A 58 -15.07 -3.46 4.27
N LEU A 59 -15.21 -2.77 3.15
CA LEU A 59 -15.70 -1.40 3.06
C LEU A 59 -17.05 -1.26 2.33
N ALA A 60 -17.85 -2.33 2.28
CA ALA A 60 -19.05 -2.43 1.43
C ALA A 60 -20.06 -1.27 1.60
N GLU A 61 -20.10 -0.60 2.75
CA GLU A 61 -21.03 0.47 3.08
C GLU A 61 -20.35 1.86 3.20
N LEU A 62 -19.05 1.92 2.94
CA LEU A 62 -18.25 3.14 3.09
C LEU A 62 -17.93 3.77 1.73
N ASN A 63 -17.76 5.07 1.71
CA ASN A 63 -17.21 5.77 0.56
C ASN A 63 -15.67 5.75 0.64
N TYR A 64 -15.01 5.25 -0.41
CA TYR A 64 -13.57 5.07 -0.41
C TYR A 64 -12.95 5.16 -1.79
N GLU A 65 -11.66 5.44 -1.81
CA GLU A 65 -10.81 5.39 -3.00
C GLU A 65 -9.70 4.35 -2.79
N ILE A 66 -9.34 3.62 -3.85
CA ILE A 66 -8.27 2.62 -3.82
C ILE A 66 -7.22 2.94 -4.86
N THR A 67 -5.96 2.94 -4.45
CA THR A 67 -4.80 2.94 -5.34
C THR A 67 -3.97 1.68 -5.10
N ILE A 68 -3.76 0.88 -6.15
CA ILE A 68 -2.97 -0.35 -6.08
C ILE A 68 -1.79 -0.26 -7.03
N ASN A 69 -0.61 -0.31 -6.47
CA ASN A 69 0.66 -0.51 -7.18
C ASN A 69 1.20 -1.92 -6.87
N PRO A 70 2.19 -2.44 -7.60
CA PRO A 70 2.67 -3.82 -7.42
C PRO A 70 3.08 -4.20 -5.99
N SER A 71 3.60 -3.24 -5.21
CA SER A 71 4.09 -3.45 -3.83
C SER A 71 3.42 -2.58 -2.78
N VAL A 72 2.55 -1.64 -3.19
CA VAL A 72 1.90 -0.69 -2.27
C VAL A 72 0.42 -0.58 -2.57
N VAL A 73 -0.39 -0.71 -1.55
CA VAL A 73 -1.85 -0.50 -1.59
C VAL A 73 -2.20 0.66 -0.67
N SER A 74 -2.96 1.62 -1.19
CA SER A 74 -3.48 2.74 -0.42
C SER A 74 -5.00 2.78 -0.53
N VAL A 75 -5.67 2.83 0.59
CA VAL A 75 -7.13 2.96 0.70
C VAL A 75 -7.45 4.22 1.47
N THR A 76 -8.18 5.14 0.86
CA THR A 76 -8.65 6.36 1.53
C THR A 76 -10.15 6.22 1.76
N ILE A 77 -10.56 6.26 3.02
CA ILE A 77 -11.96 6.21 3.43
C ILE A 77 -12.45 7.65 3.62
N ASN A 78 -13.38 8.07 2.77
CA ASN A 78 -13.99 9.39 2.78
C ASN A 78 -15.41 9.25 3.35
N ASN A 79 -15.52 9.16 4.66
CA ASN A 79 -16.80 8.95 5.31
C ASN A 79 -17.15 10.12 6.22
N GLU A 80 -18.34 10.69 6.03
CA GLU A 80 -18.90 11.73 6.88
C GLU A 80 -19.65 11.09 8.06
N ASN A 81 -18.92 10.61 9.05
CA ASN A 81 -19.49 10.18 10.32
C ASN A 81 -19.45 11.37 11.30
N GLU A 82 -20.61 11.99 11.51
CA GLU A 82 -20.71 13.17 12.36
C GLU A 82 -20.25 12.90 13.81
N THR A 83 -20.56 11.73 14.38
CA THR A 83 -20.12 11.38 15.74
C THR A 83 -18.59 11.26 15.81
N LEU A 84 -17.99 10.60 14.82
CA LEU A 84 -16.53 10.48 14.74
C LEU A 84 -15.89 11.85 14.55
N LYS A 85 -16.48 12.72 13.73
CA LYS A 85 -16.02 14.08 13.53
C LYS A 85 -16.08 14.89 14.83
N GLU A 86 -17.18 14.81 15.56
CA GLU A 86 -17.32 15.47 16.87
C GLU A 86 -16.27 14.97 17.87
N GLU A 87 -16.05 13.64 17.96
CA GLU A 87 -15.01 13.06 18.82
C GLU A 87 -13.61 13.59 18.48
N ILE A 88 -13.30 13.71 17.18
CA ILE A 88 -12.03 14.27 16.72
C ILE A 88 -11.90 15.76 17.05
N GLU A 89 -12.93 16.56 16.77
CA GLU A 89 -12.93 17.99 17.05
C GLU A 89 -12.81 18.31 18.56
N GLN A 90 -13.39 17.47 19.39
CA GLN A 90 -13.28 17.56 20.85
C GLN A 90 -11.98 16.96 21.40
N GLN A 91 -11.14 16.38 20.53
CA GLN A 91 -9.89 15.71 20.90
C GLN A 91 -10.08 14.57 21.93
N VAL A 92 -11.16 13.83 21.82
CA VAL A 92 -11.47 12.70 22.69
C VAL A 92 -11.38 11.36 21.94
N GLU A 93 -10.82 10.36 22.58
CA GLU A 93 -10.86 8.99 22.09
C GLU A 93 -12.23 8.38 22.39
N GLY A 94 -13.27 8.83 21.68
CA GLY A 94 -14.59 8.30 21.81
C GLY A 94 -14.75 6.89 21.23
N LYS A 95 -15.95 6.34 21.34
CA LYS A 95 -16.23 4.95 20.93
C LYS A 95 -16.06 4.76 19.42
N ASP A 96 -16.51 5.71 18.61
CA ASP A 96 -16.45 5.62 17.15
C ASP A 96 -15.01 5.82 16.65
N PHE A 97 -14.25 6.71 17.28
CA PHE A 97 -12.83 6.89 17.02
C PHE A 97 -12.02 5.61 17.29
N ILE A 98 -12.19 5.02 18.49
CA ILE A 98 -11.49 3.78 18.86
C ILE A 98 -11.86 2.64 17.92
N LYS A 99 -13.16 2.50 17.59
CA LYS A 99 -13.64 1.47 16.68
C LYS A 99 -13.01 1.63 15.30
N THR A 100 -13.11 2.82 14.68
CA THR A 100 -12.57 3.09 13.34
C THR A 100 -11.07 2.84 13.29
N ARG A 101 -10.33 3.30 14.28
CA ARG A 101 -8.89 3.07 14.42
C ARG A 101 -8.55 1.58 14.41
N ASN A 102 -9.26 0.79 15.20
CA ASN A 102 -9.02 -0.65 15.31
C ASN A 102 -9.41 -1.40 14.04
N ASP A 103 -10.55 -1.03 13.42
CA ASP A 103 -11.01 -1.62 12.17
C ASP A 103 -9.99 -1.39 11.05
N MET A 104 -9.46 -0.17 10.91
CA MET A 104 -8.46 0.15 9.90
C MET A 104 -7.15 -0.61 10.10
N ALA A 105 -6.70 -0.76 11.35
CA ALA A 105 -5.52 -1.58 11.65
C ALA A 105 -5.78 -3.05 11.26
N GLN A 106 -6.92 -3.60 11.64
CA GLN A 106 -7.28 -4.97 11.28
C GLN A 106 -7.36 -5.15 9.75
N TRP A 107 -8.02 -4.25 9.03
CA TRP A 107 -8.19 -4.34 7.58
C TRP A 107 -6.86 -4.28 6.83
N SER A 108 -5.98 -3.34 7.18
CA SER A 108 -4.66 -3.23 6.54
C SER A 108 -3.81 -4.47 6.78
N GLY A 109 -3.80 -5.02 7.98
CA GLY A 109 -3.11 -6.26 8.32
C GLY A 109 -3.69 -7.48 7.57
N GLU A 110 -5.03 -7.57 7.48
CA GLU A 110 -5.69 -8.68 6.79
C GLU A 110 -5.39 -8.72 5.29
N VAL A 111 -5.38 -7.57 4.61
CA VAL A 111 -5.00 -7.47 3.19
C VAL A 111 -3.57 -7.97 2.99
N LYS A 112 -2.63 -7.46 3.79
CA LYS A 112 -1.23 -7.86 3.75
C LYS A 112 -1.04 -9.36 3.92
N GLU A 113 -1.62 -9.94 4.96
CA GLU A 113 -1.49 -11.36 5.27
C GLU A 113 -2.10 -12.25 4.18
N LYS A 114 -3.28 -11.89 3.64
CA LYS A 114 -3.92 -12.64 2.55
C LYS A 114 -3.09 -12.63 1.27
N VAL A 115 -2.50 -11.49 0.90
CA VAL A 115 -1.62 -11.37 -0.26
C VAL A 115 -0.35 -12.19 -0.05
N LYS A 116 0.30 -12.05 1.09
CA LYS A 116 1.49 -12.83 1.45
C LYS A 116 1.24 -14.33 1.41
N LYS A 117 0.09 -14.78 1.90
CA LYS A 117 -0.28 -16.20 1.87
C LYS A 117 -0.50 -16.72 0.45
N LYS A 118 -1.21 -15.95 -0.42
CA LYS A 118 -1.57 -16.39 -1.78
C LYS A 118 -0.41 -16.25 -2.77
N TYR A 119 0.26 -15.09 -2.77
CA TYR A 119 1.26 -14.74 -3.79
C TYR A 119 2.70 -14.92 -3.33
N LYS A 120 2.94 -15.15 -2.03
CA LYS A 120 4.29 -15.21 -1.41
C LYS A 120 5.07 -13.91 -1.58
N GLU A 121 4.36 -12.81 -1.73
CA GLU A 121 4.92 -11.47 -1.85
C GLU A 121 4.59 -10.64 -0.63
N ASP A 122 5.52 -9.78 -0.23
CA ASP A 122 5.32 -8.80 0.81
C ASP A 122 4.90 -7.47 0.17
N ILE A 123 3.80 -6.92 0.63
CA ILE A 123 3.28 -5.62 0.19
C ILE A 123 3.09 -4.71 1.38
N THR A 124 3.10 -3.41 1.13
CA THR A 124 2.76 -2.40 2.14
C THR A 124 1.31 -1.95 1.93
N VAL A 125 0.52 -1.95 3.00
CA VAL A 125 -0.91 -1.63 2.94
C VAL A 125 -1.23 -0.48 3.89
N TYR A 126 -1.65 0.64 3.32
CA TYR A 126 -2.08 1.83 4.04
C TYR A 126 -3.59 1.98 4.00
N TYR A 127 -4.18 2.31 5.14
CA TYR A 127 -5.55 2.79 5.23
C TYR A 127 -5.53 4.18 5.84
N TYR A 128 -6.21 5.10 5.18
CA TYR A 128 -6.37 6.49 5.58
C TYR A 128 -7.83 6.78 5.84
N TYR A 129 -8.14 7.46 6.92
CA TYR A 129 -9.45 8.02 7.16
C TYR A 129 -9.35 9.53 7.06
N SER A 130 -10.13 10.12 6.14
CA SER A 130 -10.15 11.56 5.93
C SER A 130 -11.58 12.11 5.96
N VAL A 131 -11.71 13.35 6.43
CA VAL A 131 -12.93 14.16 6.33
C VAL A 131 -12.56 15.46 5.65
N GLY A 132 -13.08 15.70 4.44
CA GLY A 132 -12.63 16.76 3.57
C GLY A 132 -11.13 16.63 3.26
N ASP A 133 -10.38 17.69 3.44
CA ASP A 133 -8.94 17.73 3.13
C ASP A 133 -8.05 17.26 4.30
N TYR A 134 -8.63 16.83 5.41
CA TYR A 134 -7.88 16.47 6.62
C TYR A 134 -7.80 14.98 6.81
N LEU A 135 -6.58 14.49 7.09
CA LEU A 135 -6.30 13.12 7.50
C LEU A 135 -6.40 12.98 9.01
N TYR A 136 -7.26 12.07 9.49
CA TYR A 136 -7.47 11.86 10.92
C TYR A 136 -6.86 10.58 11.47
N ILE A 137 -6.87 9.50 10.71
CA ILE A 137 -6.31 8.22 11.12
C ILE A 137 -5.51 7.63 9.97
N ASN A 138 -4.34 7.11 10.28
CA ASN A 138 -3.51 6.36 9.35
C ASN A 138 -3.15 5.01 9.98
N SER A 139 -3.43 3.94 9.28
CA SER A 139 -2.96 2.61 9.64
C SER A 139 -2.06 2.03 8.56
N HIS A 140 -1.12 1.21 8.98
CA HIS A 140 -0.12 0.60 8.12
C HIS A 140 0.14 -0.84 8.55
N ASP A 141 -0.11 -1.79 7.66
CA ASP A 141 0.25 -3.20 7.83
C ASP A 141 -0.25 -3.84 9.14
N GLY A 142 -1.42 -3.46 9.61
CA GLY A 142 -2.01 -3.96 10.85
C GLY A 142 -1.75 -3.10 12.09
N PHE A 143 -1.08 -1.96 11.94
CA PHE A 143 -0.81 -1.04 13.04
C PHE A 143 -1.39 0.35 12.75
N VAL A 144 -1.86 1.03 13.79
CA VAL A 144 -2.13 2.46 13.70
C VAL A 144 -0.80 3.18 13.83
N THR A 145 -0.45 3.98 12.83
CA THR A 145 0.84 4.70 12.79
C THR A 145 0.71 6.14 13.25
N THR A 146 -0.43 6.77 12.96
CA THR A 146 -0.68 8.17 13.30
C THR A 146 -2.17 8.41 13.46
N THR A 147 -2.54 9.24 14.43
CA THR A 147 -3.89 9.78 14.57
C THR A 147 -3.82 11.30 14.67
N TYR A 148 -4.92 11.98 14.35
CA TYR A 148 -5.01 13.44 14.55
C TYR A 148 -4.68 13.85 15.99
N LEU A 149 -5.10 13.04 16.96
CA LEU A 149 -4.86 13.30 18.39
C LEU A 149 -3.37 13.29 18.76
N ASP A 150 -2.52 12.60 17.98
CA ASP A 150 -1.07 12.60 18.22
C ASP A 150 -0.42 13.95 17.91
N TYR A 151 -1.04 14.77 17.08
CA TYR A 151 -0.57 16.13 16.76
C TYR A 151 -1.08 17.20 17.71
N CYS A 152 -2.06 16.89 18.54
CA CYS A 152 -2.69 17.81 19.48
C CYS A 152 -2.10 17.70 20.90
N ARG A 153 -1.16 16.80 21.12
CA ARG A 153 -0.44 16.58 22.39
C ARG A 153 0.94 17.19 22.31
#